data_7feb1caca1c5afd4e6a9f2ca82fa64b2
#
_entry.id   7feb1caca1c5afd4e6a9f2ca82fa64b2
#
_cell.length_a   1.000
_cell.length_b   1.000
_cell.length_c   1.000
_cell.angle_alpha   90.00
_cell.angle_beta   90.00
_cell.angle_gamma   90.00
#
_symmetry.space_group_name_H-M   'P 1'
#
loop_
_entity.id
_entity.type
_entity.pdbx_description
1 polymer ?
#
loop_
_entity_poly.entity_id
_entity_poly.type
_entity_poly.pdbx_seq_one_letter_code
_entity_poly.pdbx_strand_id
1 'polypeptide(L)' 'MMHSILTNREKQVFELLIQNYSTKEIAYKLNISDKTVRNHISNVMLKLGVKGRAQAVVELIKLNELRV' A
#
# COMPACT_ATOMS: atom_id res chain seq x y z
N MET A 1 -21.26 7.88 5.52
CA MET A 1 -19.94 8.26 5.00
C MET A 1 -19.01 7.06 5.06
N MET A 2 -18.33 6.80 3.97
CA MET A 2 -17.38 5.69 3.92
C MET A 2 -16.00 6.18 4.29
N HIS A 3 -15.36 5.43 5.18
CA HIS A 3 -13.97 5.70 5.54
C HIS A 3 -13.07 4.68 4.88
N SER A 4 -12.04 5.16 4.20
CA SER A 4 -11.02 4.28 3.68
C SER A 4 -10.23 3.68 4.83
N ILE A 5 -9.89 2.40 4.74
CA ILE A 5 -8.99 1.76 5.70
C ILE A 5 -7.57 2.32 5.54
N LEU A 6 -7.26 2.85 4.35
CA LEU A 6 -5.93 3.36 4.04
C LEU A 6 -5.85 4.87 4.25
N THR A 7 -4.71 5.34 4.73
CA THR A 7 -4.37 6.76 4.63
C THR A 7 -4.10 7.09 3.16
N ASN A 8 -4.11 8.37 2.82
CA ASN A 8 -3.80 8.80 1.46
C ASN A 8 -2.42 8.34 1.02
N ARG A 9 -1.44 8.40 1.90
CA ARG A 9 -0.07 7.97 1.58
C ARG A 9 0.02 6.47 1.39
N GLU A 10 -0.67 5.70 2.24
CA GLU A 10 -0.72 4.25 2.09
C GLU A 10 -1.35 3.86 0.76
N LYS A 11 -2.40 4.55 0.37
CA LYS A 11 -3.05 4.29 -0.90
C LYS A 11 -2.11 4.57 -2.07
N GLN A 12 -1.39 5.69 -2.03
CA GLN A 12 -0.40 6.02 -3.06
C GLN A 12 0.67 4.94 -3.18
N VAL A 13 1.16 4.45 -2.04
CA VAL A 13 2.17 3.39 -2.03
C VAL A 13 1.64 2.14 -2.70
N PHE A 14 0.43 1.70 -2.34
CA PHE A 14 -0.13 0.48 -2.91
C PHE A 14 -0.53 0.65 -4.37
N GLU A 15 -0.97 1.82 -4.78
CA GLU A 15 -1.24 2.09 -6.20
C GLU A 15 0.02 1.93 -7.05
N LEU A 16 1.18 2.33 -6.51
CA LEU A 16 2.43 2.14 -7.22
C LEU A 16 2.92 0.70 -7.15
N LEU A 17 2.68 0.02 -6.01
CA LEU A 17 3.04 -1.40 -5.89
C LEU A 17 2.33 -2.26 -6.95
N ILE A 18 1.05 -2.03 -7.18
CA ILE A 18 0.32 -2.82 -8.17
C ILE A 18 0.74 -2.51 -9.59
N GLN A 19 1.45 -1.39 -9.81
CA GLN A 19 2.05 -1.07 -11.09
C GLN A 19 3.46 -1.63 -11.22
N ASN A 20 3.86 -2.47 -10.26
CA ASN A 20 5.14 -3.17 -10.26
C ASN A 20 6.36 -2.28 -9.98
N TYR A 21 6.17 -1.17 -9.29
CA TYR A 21 7.30 -0.36 -8.83
C TYR A 21 7.90 -1.00 -7.58
N SER A 22 9.24 -0.95 -7.48
CA SER A 22 9.94 -1.40 -6.28
C SER A 22 9.76 -0.39 -5.15
N THR A 23 10.10 -0.79 -3.91
CA THR A 23 10.04 0.13 -2.77
C THR A 23 10.95 1.32 -2.97
N LYS A 24 12.13 1.12 -3.58
CA LYS A 24 13.04 2.22 -3.87
C LYS A 24 12.47 3.18 -4.90
N GLU A 25 11.84 2.64 -5.94
CA GLU A 25 11.20 3.47 -6.96
C GLU A 25 10.04 4.27 -6.38
N ILE A 26 9.25 3.65 -5.52
CA ILE A 26 8.14 4.32 -4.85
C ILE A 26 8.67 5.45 -3.96
N ALA A 27 9.72 5.17 -3.20
CA ALA A 27 10.36 6.17 -2.33
C ALA A 27 10.79 7.39 -3.15
N TYR A 28 11.41 7.14 -4.29
CA TYR A 28 11.86 8.21 -5.18
C TYR A 28 10.66 9.01 -5.71
N LYS A 29 9.64 8.33 -6.20
CA LYS A 29 8.45 8.99 -6.77
C LYS A 29 7.70 9.82 -5.75
N LEU A 30 7.63 9.36 -4.50
CA LEU A 30 6.88 10.04 -3.45
C LEU A 30 7.76 10.96 -2.61
N ASN A 31 9.06 11.01 -2.90
CA ASN A 31 10.02 11.84 -2.19
C ASN A 31 10.06 11.52 -0.69
N ILE A 32 10.09 10.23 -0.36
CA ILE A 32 10.19 9.74 1.02
C ILE A 32 11.27 8.67 1.05
N SER A 33 11.64 8.23 2.25
CA SER A 33 12.67 7.19 2.37
C SER A 33 12.11 5.81 2.05
N ASP A 34 13.00 4.90 1.65
CA ASP A 34 12.67 3.50 1.44
C ASP A 34 12.08 2.89 2.71
N LYS A 35 12.64 3.23 3.86
CA LYS A 35 12.14 2.76 5.15
C LYS A 35 10.70 3.22 5.38
N THR A 36 10.38 4.45 5.03
CA THR A 36 9.03 4.99 5.17
C THR A 36 8.05 4.24 4.29
N VAL A 37 8.45 3.91 3.05
CA VAL A 37 7.63 3.11 2.16
C VAL A 37 7.34 1.75 2.80
N ARG A 38 8.37 1.08 3.29
CA ARG A 38 8.21 -0.22 3.94
C ARG A 38 7.33 -0.15 5.18
N ASN A 39 7.44 0.94 5.95
CA ASN A 39 6.58 1.15 7.11
C ASN A 39 5.12 1.28 6.71
N HIS A 40 4.84 2.02 5.63
CA HIS A 40 3.46 2.13 5.12
C HIS A 40 2.92 0.76 4.73
N ILE A 41 3.71 -0.06 4.05
CA ILE A 41 3.30 -1.40 3.64
C ILE A 41 3.02 -2.26 4.87
N SER A 42 3.93 -2.25 5.85
CA SER A 42 3.77 -3.04 7.07
C SER A 42 2.52 -2.62 7.84
N ASN A 43 2.25 -1.34 7.93
CA ASN A 43 1.08 -0.84 8.63
C ASN A 43 -0.22 -1.32 7.98
N VAL A 44 -0.26 -1.32 6.65
CA VAL A 44 -1.42 -1.82 5.92
C VAL A 44 -1.60 -3.32 6.17
N MET A 45 -0.49 -4.09 6.11
CA MET A 45 -0.56 -5.53 6.39
C MET A 45 -1.10 -5.80 7.79
N LEU A 46 -0.69 -5.01 8.77
CA LEU A 46 -1.21 -5.13 10.13
C LEU A 46 -2.70 -4.82 10.20
N LYS A 47 -3.13 -3.76 9.54
CA LYS A 47 -4.55 -3.38 9.51
C LYS A 47 -5.41 -4.49 8.92
N LEU A 48 -4.90 -5.17 7.91
CA LEU A 48 -5.64 -6.22 7.20
C LEU A 48 -5.48 -7.60 7.84
N GLY A 49 -4.54 -7.75 8.76
CA GLY A 49 -4.26 -9.04 9.37
C GLY A 49 -3.67 -10.06 8.41
N VAL A 50 -2.89 -9.60 7.43
CA VAL A 50 -2.26 -10.48 6.44
C VAL A 50 -0.75 -10.51 6.64
N LYS A 51 -0.09 -11.53 6.08
CA LYS A 51 1.34 -11.74 6.29
C LYS A 51 2.19 -11.41 5.08
N GLY A 52 1.60 -11.10 3.94
CA GLY A 52 2.34 -10.80 2.73
C GLY A 52 1.73 -9.67 1.94
N ARG A 53 2.56 -9.04 1.11
CA ARG A 53 2.12 -7.91 0.26
C ARG A 53 1.07 -8.33 -0.74
N ALA A 54 1.24 -9.50 -1.35
CA ALA A 54 0.29 -10.00 -2.34
C ALA A 54 -1.08 -10.20 -1.70
N GLN A 55 -1.12 -10.76 -0.49
CA GLN A 55 -2.37 -10.93 0.24
C GLN A 55 -3.01 -9.57 0.55
N ALA A 56 -2.19 -8.58 0.91
CA ALA A 56 -2.68 -7.24 1.18
C ALA A 56 -3.35 -6.66 -0.07
N VAL A 57 -2.71 -6.78 -1.23
CA VAL A 57 -3.25 -6.28 -2.49
C VAL A 57 -4.60 -6.93 -2.79
N VAL A 58 -4.68 -8.25 -2.66
CA VAL A 58 -5.93 -8.99 -2.91
C VAL A 58 -7.05 -8.49 -2.00
N GLU A 59 -6.74 -8.34 -0.69
CA GLU A 59 -7.74 -7.84 0.26
C GLU A 59 -8.19 -6.43 -0.07
N LEU A 60 -7.27 -5.56 -0.45
CA LEU A 60 -7.61 -4.18 -0.77
C LEU A 60 -8.49 -4.10 -2.03
N ILE A 61 -8.26 -4.98 -3.00
CA ILE A 61 -9.11 -5.05 -4.19
C ILE A 61 -10.50 -5.52 -3.80
N LYS A 62 -10.60 -6.55 -2.95
CA LYS A 62 -11.89 -7.06 -2.47
C LYS A 62 -12.69 -5.99 -1.73
N LEU A 63 -12.00 -5.10 -1.01
CA LEU A 63 -12.62 -4.04 -0.24
C LEU A 63 -12.88 -2.79 -1.07
N ASN A 64 -12.58 -2.82 -2.36
CA ASN A 64 -12.68 -1.67 -3.27
C ASN A 64 -11.79 -0.51 -2.87
N GLU A 65 -10.69 -0.79 -2.14
CA GLU A 65 -9.70 0.22 -1.79
C GLU A 65 -8.71 0.46 -2.92
N LEU A 66 -8.49 -0.57 -3.76
CA LEU A 66 -7.61 -0.50 -4.93
C LEU A 66 -8.35 -1.02 -6.15
N ARG A 67 -8.02 -0.45 -7.30
CA ARG A 67 -8.51 -0.92 -8.60
C ARG A 67 -7.35 -1.38 -9.47
N VAL A 68 -7.57 -2.45 -10.20
CA VAL A 68 -6.60 -2.95 -11.17
C VAL A 68 -7.10 -2.79 -12.58
#